data_42cf73a808891e0dbd07e29bcf6edb4e
#
_entry.id   42cf73a808891e0dbd07e29bcf6edb4e
#
_cell.length_a   1.000
_cell.length_b   1.000
_cell.length_c   1.000
_cell.angle_alpha   90.00
_cell.angle_beta   90.00
_cell.angle_gamma   90.00
#
_symmetry.space_group_name_H-M   'P 1'
#
loop_
_entity.id
_entity.type
_entity.pdbx_description
1 polymer ?
#
loop_
_entity_poly.entity_id
_entity_poly.type
_entity_poly.pdbx_seq_one_letter_code
_entity_poly.pdbx_strand_id
1 'polypeptide(L)'
;REHAQKNDSLKAEYRILRKDGGTSWIYLRAKRVGEWEGYPLFQGVFIDITQQKNIIRALEMEQQRYNVVTEITEEILFEQDIATDTLTFSSNFEKLFNRPRSIEHYLRDKHFLEIIHPDDLHLLPSTKSTELSEDDFMRFDARLLTSENTYQWFTICFKVLRDNAGKPTNVI
;
A
#
# COMPACT_ATOMS: atom_id res chain seq x y z
N ARG A 1 13.11 -33.73 -11.05
CA ARG A 1 12.57 -35.12 -11.10
C ARG A 1 12.28 -35.71 -9.71
N GLU A 2 12.76 -35.10 -8.60
CA GLU A 2 12.64 -35.66 -7.23
C GLU A 2 11.35 -35.29 -6.46
N HIS A 3 10.57 -34.29 -6.89
CA HIS A 3 9.38 -33.86 -6.15
C HIS A 3 8.09 -34.63 -6.45
N ALA A 4 8.06 -35.47 -7.46
CA ALA A 4 6.84 -36.20 -7.88
C ALA A 4 6.55 -37.49 -7.11
N GLN A 5 7.48 -38.01 -6.31
CA GLN A 5 7.35 -39.31 -5.69
C GLN A 5 6.68 -39.36 -4.29
N LYS A 6 6.38 -38.25 -3.69
CA LYS A 6 5.82 -38.21 -2.31
C LYS A 6 4.50 -37.47 -2.12
N ASN A 7 3.97 -36.82 -3.15
CA ASN A 7 2.75 -36.01 -3.00
C ASN A 7 1.71 -36.42 -4.06
N ASP A 8 0.53 -36.80 -3.62
CA ASP A 8 -0.64 -37.09 -4.48
C ASP A 8 -1.16 -35.84 -5.22
N SER A 9 -0.58 -34.66 -4.99
CA SER A 9 -0.91 -33.43 -5.69
C SER A 9 0.34 -32.64 -6.07
N LEU A 10 0.32 -32.06 -7.27
CA LEU A 10 1.35 -31.18 -7.81
C LEU A 10 0.77 -29.80 -8.02
N LYS A 11 1.45 -28.76 -7.53
CA LYS A 11 1.18 -27.35 -7.81
C LYS A 11 2.48 -26.70 -8.23
N ALA A 12 2.48 -26.00 -9.36
CA ALA A 12 3.64 -25.29 -9.85
C ALA A 12 3.25 -24.08 -10.69
N GLU A 13 4.06 -23.04 -10.61
CA GLU A 13 4.01 -21.89 -11.51
C GLU A 13 5.29 -21.86 -12.33
N TYR A 14 5.15 -21.74 -13.64
CA TYR A 14 6.30 -21.67 -14.54
C TYR A 14 5.96 -20.92 -15.81
N ARG A 15 6.99 -20.56 -16.56
CA ARG A 15 6.85 -19.89 -17.85
C ARG A 15 6.94 -20.91 -18.98
N ILE A 16 6.06 -20.73 -19.95
CA ILE A 16 6.12 -21.48 -21.22
C ILE A 16 6.43 -20.53 -22.37
N LEU A 17 7.15 -21.02 -23.35
CA LEU A 17 7.37 -20.33 -24.60
C LEU A 17 6.23 -20.67 -25.56
N ARG A 18 5.57 -19.66 -26.09
CA ARG A 18 4.50 -19.79 -27.08
C ARG A 18 5.07 -19.96 -28.49
N LYS A 19 4.25 -20.42 -29.43
CA LYS A 19 4.65 -20.56 -30.85
C LYS A 19 5.03 -19.24 -31.52
N ASP A 20 4.46 -18.13 -31.06
CA ASP A 20 4.76 -16.77 -31.54
C ASP A 20 6.05 -16.17 -30.93
N GLY A 21 6.80 -16.96 -30.14
CA GLY A 21 7.99 -16.52 -29.42
C GLY A 21 7.71 -15.78 -28.11
N GLY A 22 6.45 -15.53 -27.79
CA GLY A 22 6.05 -14.91 -26.52
C GLY A 22 6.12 -15.89 -25.36
N THR A 23 6.08 -15.33 -24.14
CA THR A 23 6.10 -16.11 -22.90
C THR A 23 4.76 -15.98 -22.18
N SER A 24 4.23 -17.08 -21.67
CA SER A 24 3.07 -17.10 -20.77
C SER A 24 3.43 -17.72 -19.43
N TRP A 25 2.85 -17.21 -18.37
CA TRP A 25 2.88 -17.80 -17.05
C TRP A 25 1.74 -18.79 -16.89
N ILE A 26 2.08 -20.03 -16.52
CA ILE A 26 1.11 -21.10 -16.30
C ILE A 26 1.14 -21.51 -14.85
N TYR A 27 -0.05 -21.62 -14.25
CA TYR A 27 -0.27 -22.31 -13.00
C TYR A 27 -0.77 -23.71 -13.28
N LEU A 28 0.01 -24.71 -12.90
CA LEU A 28 -0.36 -26.13 -12.96
C LEU A 28 -0.88 -26.58 -11.60
N ARG A 29 -2.04 -27.21 -11.60
CA ARG A 29 -2.54 -27.99 -10.48
C ARG A 29 -2.92 -29.37 -10.97
N ALA A 30 -2.27 -30.42 -10.46
CA ALA A 30 -2.54 -31.80 -10.83
C ALA A 30 -2.66 -32.68 -9.59
N LYS A 31 -3.46 -33.73 -9.68
CA LYS A 31 -3.62 -34.76 -8.67
C LYS A 31 -3.34 -36.12 -9.29
N ARG A 32 -2.68 -37.02 -8.57
CA ARG A 32 -2.53 -38.40 -8.94
C ARG A 32 -3.89 -39.09 -8.91
N VAL A 33 -4.29 -39.71 -10.02
CA VAL A 33 -5.58 -40.38 -10.19
C VAL A 33 -5.44 -41.86 -10.35
N GLY A 34 -4.21 -42.37 -10.56
CA GLY A 34 -3.96 -43.79 -10.76
C GLY A 34 -2.54 -44.09 -11.21
N GLU A 35 -2.39 -45.24 -11.88
CA GLU A 35 -1.14 -45.72 -12.44
C GLU A 35 -1.42 -46.40 -13.79
N TRP A 36 -0.53 -46.20 -14.74
CA TRP A 36 -0.56 -46.85 -16.05
C TRP A 36 0.83 -47.43 -16.37
N GLU A 37 0.90 -48.72 -16.60
CA GLU A 37 2.15 -49.42 -16.92
C GLU A 37 3.33 -49.12 -15.98
N GLY A 38 3.06 -48.97 -14.65
CA GLY A 38 4.06 -48.64 -13.65
C GLY A 38 4.39 -47.13 -13.53
N TYR A 39 3.72 -46.29 -14.31
CA TYR A 39 3.90 -44.82 -14.25
C TYR A 39 2.70 -44.13 -13.56
N PRO A 40 2.96 -43.14 -12.69
CA PRO A 40 1.87 -42.41 -12.04
C PRO A 40 1.07 -41.61 -13.07
N LEU A 41 -0.24 -41.77 -13.04
CA LEU A 41 -1.18 -40.99 -13.85
C LEU A 41 -1.68 -39.77 -13.08
N PHE A 42 -1.51 -38.59 -13.69
CA PHE A 42 -1.98 -37.32 -13.11
C PHE A 42 -3.09 -36.72 -13.96
N GLN A 43 -4.12 -36.23 -13.30
CA GLN A 43 -5.14 -35.37 -13.90
C GLN A 43 -4.96 -33.95 -13.35
N GLY A 44 -4.95 -32.95 -14.22
CA GLY A 44 -4.72 -31.57 -13.79
C GLY A 44 -5.26 -30.55 -14.75
N VAL A 45 -5.14 -29.29 -14.33
CA VAL A 45 -5.51 -28.11 -15.11
C VAL A 45 -4.31 -27.20 -15.25
N PHE A 46 -4.23 -26.56 -16.42
CA PHE A 46 -3.33 -25.46 -16.71
C PHE A 46 -4.15 -24.18 -16.76
N ILE A 47 -3.74 -23.19 -16.01
CA ILE A 47 -4.39 -21.88 -15.97
C ILE A 47 -3.36 -20.86 -16.44
N ASP A 48 -3.70 -20.06 -17.46
CA ASP A 48 -2.87 -18.93 -17.86
C ASP A 48 -3.05 -17.79 -16.84
N ILE A 49 -1.99 -17.51 -16.10
CA ILE A 49 -1.93 -16.47 -15.08
C ILE A 49 -1.08 -15.26 -15.54
N THR A 50 -0.79 -15.14 -16.83
CA THR A 50 0.07 -14.10 -17.40
C THR A 50 -0.49 -12.70 -17.09
N GLN A 51 -1.79 -12.50 -17.31
CA GLN A 51 -2.44 -11.23 -17.02
C GLN A 51 -2.35 -10.87 -15.54
N GLN A 52 -2.61 -11.83 -14.67
CA GLN A 52 -2.51 -11.64 -13.22
C GLN A 52 -1.09 -11.25 -12.80
N LYS A 53 -0.07 -11.96 -13.32
CA LYS A 53 1.35 -11.63 -13.04
C LYS A 53 1.74 -10.24 -13.55
N ASN A 54 1.23 -9.83 -14.72
CA ASN A 54 1.51 -8.53 -15.28
C ASN A 54 0.88 -7.39 -14.46
N ILE A 55 -0.36 -7.58 -13.97
CA ILE A 55 -1.03 -6.60 -13.11
C ILE A 55 -0.27 -6.45 -11.79
N ILE A 56 0.09 -7.55 -11.14
CA ILE A 56 0.87 -7.52 -9.89
C ILE A 56 2.19 -6.78 -10.10
N ARG A 57 2.92 -7.11 -11.18
CA ARG A 57 4.20 -6.46 -11.49
C ARG A 57 4.05 -4.97 -11.78
N ALA A 58 3.00 -4.57 -12.49
CA ALA A 58 2.73 -3.16 -12.76
C ALA A 58 2.45 -2.40 -11.47
N LEU A 59 1.67 -2.96 -10.55
CA LEU A 59 1.39 -2.38 -9.24
C LEU A 59 2.65 -2.26 -8.37
N GLU A 60 3.49 -3.30 -8.34
CA GLU A 60 4.77 -3.28 -7.63
C GLU A 60 5.71 -2.18 -8.17
N MET A 61 5.79 -2.04 -9.49
CA MET A 61 6.60 -0.99 -10.12
C MET A 61 6.06 0.41 -9.80
N GLU A 62 4.74 0.60 -9.79
CA GLU A 62 4.12 1.88 -9.44
C GLU A 62 4.41 2.24 -7.98
N GLN A 63 4.28 1.28 -7.08
CA GLN A 63 4.61 1.47 -5.67
C GLN A 63 6.09 1.78 -5.44
N GLN A 64 7.00 1.09 -6.15
CA GLN A 64 8.43 1.40 -6.10
C GLN A 64 8.73 2.81 -6.61
N ARG A 65 8.11 3.21 -7.74
CA ARG A 65 8.26 4.57 -8.28
C ARG A 65 7.82 5.62 -7.27
N TYR A 66 6.66 5.41 -6.62
CA TYR A 66 6.15 6.29 -5.59
C TYR A 66 7.13 6.42 -4.42
N ASN A 67 7.66 5.31 -3.91
CA ASN A 67 8.63 5.31 -2.81
C ASN A 67 9.93 6.07 -3.18
N VAL A 68 10.46 5.85 -4.39
CA VAL A 68 11.68 6.55 -4.86
C VAL A 68 11.46 8.05 -4.95
N VAL A 69 10.32 8.49 -5.50
CA VAL A 69 10.00 9.93 -5.61
C VAL A 69 9.97 10.56 -4.23
N THR A 70 9.25 9.95 -3.27
CA THR A 70 9.17 10.48 -1.89
C THR A 70 10.52 10.52 -1.17
N GLU A 71 11.39 9.55 -1.42
CA GLU A 71 12.74 9.55 -0.84
C GLU A 71 13.63 10.68 -1.39
N ILE A 72 13.51 10.98 -2.69
CA ILE A 72 14.32 12.01 -3.36
C ILE A 72 13.85 13.43 -2.99
N THR A 73 12.54 13.64 -2.85
CA THR A 73 11.97 14.97 -2.55
C THR A 73 12.03 15.33 -1.08
N GLU A 74 12.44 14.40 -0.21
CA GLU A 74 12.41 14.56 1.26
C GLU A 74 11.00 14.90 1.80
N GLU A 75 9.97 14.81 0.96
CA GLU A 75 8.59 15.06 1.35
C GLU A 75 8.05 13.93 2.23
N ILE A 76 7.16 14.29 3.13
CA ILE A 76 6.45 13.34 3.96
C ILE A 76 5.03 13.22 3.41
N LEU A 77 4.75 12.09 2.78
CA LEU A 77 3.40 11.78 2.35
C LEU A 77 2.65 11.09 3.47
N PHE A 78 1.37 11.37 3.57
CA PHE A 78 0.49 10.70 4.53
C PHE A 78 -0.84 10.35 3.89
N GLU A 79 -1.44 9.31 4.42
CA GLU A 79 -2.77 8.85 4.07
C GLU A 79 -3.51 8.46 5.34
N GLN A 80 -4.72 8.98 5.51
CA GLN A 80 -5.64 8.57 6.56
C GLN A 80 -6.78 7.77 5.94
N ASP A 81 -6.96 6.53 6.40
CA ASP A 81 -8.16 5.74 6.18
C ASP A 81 -9.17 6.06 7.30
N ILE A 82 -10.29 6.68 6.91
CA ILE A 82 -11.32 7.12 7.87
C ILE A 82 -12.09 5.93 8.44
N ALA A 83 -12.25 4.84 7.67
CA ALA A 83 -13.00 3.66 8.11
C ALA A 83 -12.27 2.87 9.18
N THR A 84 -10.96 2.74 9.05
CA THR A 84 -10.10 2.05 10.02
C THR A 84 -9.53 2.99 11.08
N ASP A 85 -9.69 4.31 10.90
CA ASP A 85 -9.10 5.36 11.75
C ASP A 85 -7.57 5.21 11.86
N THR A 86 -6.93 4.92 10.72
CA THR A 86 -5.49 4.70 10.63
C THR A 86 -4.83 5.79 9.80
N LEU A 87 -3.78 6.42 10.32
CA LEU A 87 -2.95 7.39 9.63
C LEU A 87 -1.60 6.76 9.31
N THR A 88 -1.22 6.75 8.04
CA THR A 88 0.04 6.14 7.56
C THR A 88 0.90 7.18 6.87
N PHE A 89 2.21 7.14 7.11
CA PHE A 89 3.20 8.05 6.55
C PHE A 89 4.22 7.34 5.67
N SER A 90 4.86 8.10 4.78
CA SER A 90 6.05 7.66 4.04
C SER A 90 7.25 7.42 4.98
N SER A 91 8.31 6.75 4.47
CA SER A 91 9.52 6.42 5.25
C SER A 91 10.24 7.64 5.82
N ASN A 92 10.13 8.81 5.19
CA ASN A 92 10.76 10.04 5.66
C ASN A 92 10.21 10.52 7.01
N PHE A 93 8.95 10.21 7.32
CA PHE A 93 8.37 10.55 8.63
C PHE A 93 9.13 9.90 9.78
N GLU A 94 9.40 8.60 9.69
CA GLU A 94 10.14 7.86 10.73
C GLU A 94 11.56 8.41 10.90
N LYS A 95 12.23 8.76 9.80
CA LYS A 95 13.58 9.35 9.84
C LYS A 95 13.59 10.71 10.55
N LEU A 96 12.62 11.56 10.24
CA LEU A 96 12.60 12.95 10.73
C LEU A 96 12.02 13.09 12.13
N PHE A 97 11.02 12.30 12.48
CA PHE A 97 10.31 12.41 13.77
C PHE A 97 10.65 11.28 14.75
N ASN A 98 11.37 10.23 14.32
CA ASN A 98 11.67 9.04 15.12
C ASN A 98 10.39 8.42 15.75
N ARG A 99 9.32 8.37 14.95
CA ARG A 99 8.00 7.85 15.35
C ARG A 99 7.52 6.79 14.35
N PRO A 100 6.62 5.87 14.77
CA PRO A 100 6.06 4.86 13.87
C PRO A 100 5.37 5.50 12.66
N ARG A 101 5.50 4.86 11.51
CA ARG A 101 4.87 5.30 10.25
C ARG A 101 3.36 5.11 10.22
N SER A 102 2.80 4.26 11.07
CA SER A 102 1.37 3.98 11.15
C SER A 102 0.86 4.25 12.56
N ILE A 103 -0.21 5.03 12.63
CA ILE A 103 -0.88 5.42 13.87
C ILE A 103 -2.32 4.92 13.78
N GLU A 104 -2.65 3.93 14.58
CA GLU A 104 -4.01 3.44 14.73
C GLU A 104 -4.79 4.34 15.70
N HIS A 105 -6.10 4.47 15.49
CA HIS A 105 -6.98 5.29 16.30
C HIS A 105 -6.58 6.79 16.33
N TYR A 106 -6.09 7.30 15.20
CA TYR A 106 -5.57 8.67 15.07
C TYR A 106 -6.56 9.75 15.56
N LEU A 107 -7.85 9.61 15.27
CA LEU A 107 -8.88 10.57 15.70
C LEU A 107 -9.15 10.53 17.22
N ARG A 108 -8.83 9.42 17.86
CA ARG A 108 -9.02 9.20 19.32
C ARG A 108 -7.74 9.46 20.10
N ASP A 109 -6.60 9.11 19.50
CA ASP A 109 -5.29 9.24 20.11
C ASP A 109 -4.63 10.56 19.71
N LYS A 110 -4.55 11.47 20.67
CA LYS A 110 -4.01 12.80 20.42
C LYS A 110 -2.48 12.88 20.40
N HIS A 111 -1.77 11.76 20.48
CA HIS A 111 -0.30 11.73 20.51
C HIS A 111 0.37 12.35 19.29
N PHE A 112 -0.30 12.35 18.13
CA PHE A 112 0.21 13.07 16.97
C PHE A 112 0.22 14.59 17.18
N LEU A 113 -0.74 15.12 17.95
CA LEU A 113 -0.82 16.55 18.23
C LEU A 113 0.35 17.06 19.06
N GLU A 114 1.06 16.16 19.78
CA GLU A 114 2.22 16.51 20.59
C GLU A 114 3.42 17.00 19.77
N ILE A 115 3.51 16.64 18.49
CA ILE A 115 4.58 17.14 17.62
C ILE A 115 4.27 18.52 17.05
N ILE A 116 3.03 18.99 17.14
CA ILE A 116 2.62 20.28 16.60
C ILE A 116 2.86 21.37 17.65
N HIS A 117 3.40 22.50 17.22
CA HIS A 117 3.60 23.63 18.14
C HIS A 117 2.25 24.05 18.76
N PRO A 118 2.18 24.30 20.08
CA PRO A 118 0.93 24.65 20.75
C PRO A 118 0.16 25.82 20.12
N ASP A 119 0.87 26.86 19.68
CA ASP A 119 0.23 28.01 19.03
C ASP A 119 -0.39 27.68 17.67
N ASP A 120 0.05 26.58 17.01
CA ASP A 120 -0.38 26.22 15.66
C ASP A 120 -1.51 25.17 15.66
N LEU A 121 -1.87 24.65 16.83
CA LEU A 121 -2.95 23.65 16.97
C LEU A 121 -4.31 24.13 16.43
N HIS A 122 -4.55 25.44 16.47
CA HIS A 122 -5.79 26.04 15.97
C HIS A 122 -5.92 25.99 14.44
N LEU A 123 -4.80 25.75 13.71
CA LEU A 123 -4.77 25.63 12.25
C LEU A 123 -5.25 24.25 11.76
N LEU A 124 -5.26 23.27 12.66
CA LEU A 124 -5.74 21.93 12.31
C LEU A 124 -7.24 21.94 12.07
N PRO A 125 -7.71 21.27 11.00
CA PRO A 125 -9.13 21.15 10.77
C PRO A 125 -9.77 20.43 11.95
N SER A 126 -10.82 21.03 12.49
CA SER A 126 -11.64 20.30 13.47
C SER A 126 -12.32 19.15 12.75
N THR A 127 -12.39 17.98 13.38
CA THR A 127 -13.10 16.78 12.85
C THR A 127 -14.59 17.07 12.57
N LYS A 128 -15.08 18.22 12.96
CA LYS A 128 -16.45 18.71 12.76
C LYS A 128 -16.57 19.79 11.67
N SER A 129 -15.45 20.30 11.13
CA SER A 129 -15.55 21.34 10.12
C SER A 129 -15.95 20.76 8.79
N THR A 130 -17.22 20.90 8.47
CA THR A 130 -17.83 20.74 7.14
C THR A 130 -17.32 21.81 6.15
N GLU A 131 -16.42 22.69 6.58
CA GLU A 131 -15.91 23.84 5.83
C GLU A 131 -14.57 23.53 5.15
N LEU A 132 -14.52 22.42 4.42
CA LEU A 132 -13.49 22.23 3.40
C LEU A 132 -13.88 23.10 2.19
N SER A 133 -12.89 23.62 1.46
CA SER A 133 -13.11 24.31 0.19
C SER A 133 -13.92 23.44 -0.77
N GLU A 134 -14.53 24.04 -1.80
CA GLU A 134 -15.29 23.29 -2.83
C GLU A 134 -14.51 22.11 -3.43
N ASP A 135 -13.17 22.16 -3.38
CA ASP A 135 -12.27 21.12 -3.90
C ASP A 135 -11.81 20.10 -2.84
N ASP A 136 -12.33 20.14 -1.61
CA ASP A 136 -11.86 19.29 -0.49
C ASP A 136 -10.34 19.37 -0.22
N PHE A 137 -9.69 20.45 -0.62
CA PHE A 137 -8.25 20.68 -0.48
C PHE A 137 -7.96 21.71 0.62
N MET A 138 -6.96 21.44 1.44
CA MET A 138 -6.48 22.36 2.47
C MET A 138 -4.95 22.50 2.40
N ARG A 139 -4.45 23.71 2.68
CA ARG A 139 -3.03 24.01 2.81
C ARG A 139 -2.80 25.01 3.92
N PHE A 140 -1.85 24.73 4.79
CA PHE A 140 -1.41 25.64 5.86
C PHE A 140 0.04 25.34 6.26
N ASP A 141 0.68 26.30 6.90
CA ASP A 141 2.02 26.13 7.44
C ASP A 141 1.93 25.96 8.96
N ALA A 142 2.67 24.99 9.50
CA ALA A 142 2.73 24.71 10.92
C ALA A 142 4.15 24.32 11.35
N ARG A 143 4.46 24.55 12.62
CA ARG A 143 5.71 24.13 13.24
C ARG A 143 5.56 22.73 13.82
N LEU A 144 6.41 21.81 13.40
CA LEU A 144 6.46 20.45 13.91
C LEU A 144 7.77 20.19 14.65
N LEU A 145 7.68 19.51 15.80
CA LEU A 145 8.82 19.11 16.62
C LEU A 145 9.49 17.87 16.03
N THR A 146 10.71 18.02 15.54
CA THR A 146 11.51 16.93 14.95
C THR A 146 12.20 16.09 16.04
N SER A 147 12.79 14.96 15.64
CA SER A 147 13.60 14.08 16.51
C SER A 147 14.82 14.78 17.14
N GLU A 148 15.26 15.90 16.55
CA GLU A 148 16.34 16.75 17.07
C GLU A 148 15.87 17.71 18.18
N ASN A 149 14.62 17.57 18.62
CA ASN A 149 13.98 18.41 19.62
C ASN A 149 13.94 19.91 19.23
N THR A 150 13.80 20.17 17.94
CA THR A 150 13.66 21.52 17.35
C THR A 150 12.39 21.63 16.55
N TYR A 151 11.75 22.81 16.61
CA TYR A 151 10.60 23.09 15.75
C TYR A 151 11.07 23.55 14.37
N GLN A 152 10.57 22.88 13.34
CA GLN A 152 10.78 23.25 11.95
C GLN A 152 9.44 23.57 11.28
N TRP A 153 9.47 24.47 10.30
CA TRP A 153 8.29 24.84 9.52
C TRP A 153 8.00 23.82 8.44
N PHE A 154 6.74 23.40 8.37
CA PHE A 154 6.23 22.50 7.33
C PHE A 154 5.00 23.12 6.68
N THR A 155 4.93 23.06 5.36
CA THR A 155 3.69 23.28 4.62
C THR A 155 2.92 21.97 4.57
N ILE A 156 1.76 21.92 5.16
CA ILE A 156 0.88 20.73 5.19
C ILE A 156 -0.21 20.96 4.16
N CYS A 157 -0.29 20.01 3.22
CA CYS A 157 -1.31 19.99 2.18
C CYS A 157 -2.05 18.67 2.24
N PHE A 158 -3.37 18.68 2.12
CA PHE A 158 -4.13 17.46 2.02
C PHE A 158 -5.42 17.65 1.23
N LYS A 159 -5.95 16.53 0.74
CA LYS A 159 -7.22 16.44 0.06
C LYS A 159 -8.07 15.33 0.67
N VAL A 160 -9.37 15.61 0.86
CA VAL A 160 -10.33 14.60 1.31
C VAL A 160 -10.89 13.89 0.08
N LEU A 161 -10.77 12.56 0.06
CA LEU A 161 -11.38 11.71 -0.94
C LEU A 161 -12.77 11.26 -0.44
N ARG A 162 -13.75 11.25 -1.37
CA ARG A 162 -15.13 10.85 -1.07
C ARG A 162 -15.57 9.71 -1.96
N ASP A 163 -16.48 8.91 -1.46
CA ASP A 163 -17.17 7.88 -2.25
C ASP A 163 -18.23 8.51 -3.17
N ASN A 164 -18.89 7.68 -3.97
CA ASN A 164 -19.97 8.11 -4.89
C ASN A 164 -21.20 8.71 -4.19
N ALA A 165 -21.34 8.53 -2.88
CA ALA A 165 -22.39 9.10 -2.06
C ALA A 165 -21.97 10.42 -1.37
N GLY A 166 -20.75 10.90 -1.66
CA GLY A 166 -20.18 12.11 -1.06
C GLY A 166 -19.63 11.92 0.35
N LYS A 167 -19.56 10.68 0.86
CA LYS A 167 -19.04 10.40 2.20
C LYS A 167 -17.51 10.35 2.16
N PRO A 168 -16.81 11.04 3.07
CA PRO A 168 -15.35 10.96 3.17
C PRO A 168 -14.87 9.51 3.41
N THR A 169 -13.85 9.09 2.66
CA THR A 169 -13.22 7.77 2.79
C THR A 169 -11.78 7.86 3.23
N ASN A 170 -11.01 8.75 2.60
CA ASN A 170 -9.59 8.92 2.88
C ASN A 170 -9.22 10.40 2.91
N VAL A 171 -8.10 10.71 3.57
CA VAL A 171 -7.39 11.99 3.46
C VAL A 171 -5.98 11.68 2.95
N ILE A 172 -5.55 12.37 1.90
CA ILE A 172 -4.22 12.21 1.28
C ILE A 172 -3.50 13.53 1.14
#